data_dc702130fff10207d2024b3264eff973
#
_entry.id   dc702130fff10207d2024b3264eff973
#
_cell.length_a   1.000
_cell.length_b   1.000
_cell.length_c   1.000
_cell.angle_alpha   90.00
_cell.angle_beta   90.00
_cell.angle_gamma   90.00
#
_symmetry.space_group_name_H-M   'P 1'
#
loop_
_entity.id
_entity.type
_entity.pdbx_description
1 polymer ?
#
loop_
_entity_poly.entity_id
_entity_poly.type
_entity_poly.pdbx_seq_one_letter_code
_entity_poly.pdbx_strand_id
1 'polypeptide(L)'
;MNPVISGALALLLAGPQGAPSLTWSLEHATPIANSTPTPTGLRLLRGIAYRPDLTFEDGTIEFDLAPPGGVFAGVAFRMANTADYEIIYFITSENGERWKAIQYQPVFAGETTWQLYNEAPYLASIPKEAGRALRVRIAIAANRADVFLNDDPMAILRVPDLKRDRVSGAIGFWSVASDGAAGNEIRNLRVDPSHAPVVGDPMGERARALPSPRQLMRWRVSDRCAAPDGVHAPLTLPVGLASDGWRVVTAEPTGLVNLTKAIGNPAGRQSTNVFGGAGWGVAYAAVTIDSAAARSVALSVSYSDGIGVYLNGRRLYAGDNSADSRYPDYLGVVGPESETIDLPLRAGRNELVLAITDKAFGWGFRARLDSLDGLTIVPFGLKD
;
A
#
# COMPACT_ATOMS: atom_id res chain seq x y z
N MET A 1 -3.56 -31.31 21.93
CA MET A 1 -4.66 -31.17 20.95
C MET A 1 -5.79 -30.43 21.63
N ASN A 2 -5.87 -29.13 21.42
CA ASN A 2 -6.99 -28.33 21.90
C ASN A 2 -7.89 -28.03 20.68
N PRO A 3 -9.21 -28.19 20.80
CA PRO A 3 -10.10 -27.91 19.70
C PRO A 3 -10.25 -26.40 19.53
N VAL A 4 -10.00 -25.93 18.32
CA VAL A 4 -10.34 -24.57 17.86
C VAL A 4 -11.86 -24.50 17.77
N ILE A 5 -12.46 -23.76 18.67
CA ILE A 5 -13.91 -23.44 18.61
C ILE A 5 -14.07 -22.33 17.57
N SER A 6 -14.45 -22.71 16.36
CA SER A 6 -14.93 -21.80 15.33
C SER A 6 -16.36 -21.40 15.68
N GLY A 7 -16.54 -20.29 16.40
CA GLY A 7 -17.85 -19.74 16.73
C GLY A 7 -18.26 -18.71 15.70
N ALA A 8 -18.93 -19.10 14.62
CA ALA A 8 -19.68 -18.19 13.79
C ALA A 8 -20.95 -17.74 14.56
N LEU A 9 -20.88 -16.56 15.19
CA LEU A 9 -22.05 -15.94 15.85
C LEU A 9 -22.84 -15.17 14.78
N ALA A 10 -23.74 -15.87 14.09
CA ALA A 10 -24.75 -15.24 13.26
C ALA A 10 -25.86 -14.69 14.14
N LEU A 11 -25.84 -13.39 14.43
CA LEU A 11 -26.94 -12.72 15.11
C LEU A 11 -28.05 -12.43 14.09
N LEU A 12 -29.05 -13.29 14.03
CA LEU A 12 -30.30 -13.08 13.27
C LEU A 12 -31.19 -12.12 14.07
N LEU A 13 -31.25 -10.86 13.66
CA LEU A 13 -32.26 -9.92 14.12
C LEU A 13 -33.44 -9.96 13.16
N ALA A 14 -34.56 -10.58 13.58
CA ALA A 14 -35.81 -10.55 12.86
C ALA A 14 -36.47 -9.17 12.98
N GLY A 15 -36.39 -8.36 11.93
CA GLY A 15 -37.15 -7.12 11.74
C GLY A 15 -38.42 -7.38 10.91
N PRO A 16 -39.37 -6.41 10.81
CA PRO A 16 -40.62 -6.60 10.11
C PRO A 16 -40.41 -6.96 8.63
N GLN A 17 -41.21 -7.89 8.15
CA GLN A 17 -41.14 -8.54 6.83
C GLN A 17 -40.93 -7.53 5.69
N GLY A 18 -39.83 -7.67 4.93
CA GLY A 18 -39.70 -7.05 3.63
C GLY A 18 -38.32 -6.56 3.16
N ALA A 19 -37.35 -6.33 4.02
CA ALA A 19 -36.00 -5.94 3.60
C ALA A 19 -35.00 -7.05 3.96
N PRO A 20 -34.05 -7.40 3.08
CA PRO A 20 -32.98 -8.32 3.43
C PRO A 20 -32.21 -7.71 4.61
N SER A 21 -32.01 -8.48 5.68
CA SER A 21 -31.21 -8.05 6.82
C SER A 21 -29.77 -7.91 6.36
N LEU A 22 -29.34 -6.68 6.19
CA LEU A 22 -27.98 -6.33 5.80
C LEU A 22 -27.04 -6.67 6.96
N THR A 23 -26.25 -7.73 6.81
CA THR A 23 -25.42 -8.26 7.90
C THR A 23 -23.94 -8.00 7.64
N TRP A 24 -23.26 -7.36 8.60
CA TRP A 24 -21.81 -7.26 8.61
C TRP A 24 -21.18 -8.62 8.97
N SER A 25 -20.18 -9.04 8.21
CA SER A 25 -19.30 -10.14 8.61
C SER A 25 -18.21 -9.61 9.52
N LEU A 26 -18.08 -10.20 10.70
CA LEU A 26 -17.10 -9.83 11.74
C LEU A 26 -15.95 -10.82 11.82
N GLU A 27 -15.74 -11.64 10.82
CA GLU A 27 -14.78 -12.76 10.85
C GLU A 27 -13.35 -12.31 11.21
N HIS A 28 -12.95 -11.12 10.80
CA HIS A 28 -11.63 -10.54 11.08
C HIS A 28 -11.71 -9.19 11.80
N ALA A 29 -12.71 -8.99 12.64
CA ALA A 29 -12.93 -7.73 13.33
C ALA A 29 -13.28 -7.94 14.79
N THR A 30 -12.82 -7.01 15.64
CA THR A 30 -13.19 -6.94 17.08
C THR A 30 -14.18 -5.80 17.27
N PRO A 31 -15.46 -6.06 17.47
CA PRO A 31 -16.45 -5.03 17.79
C PRO A 31 -16.21 -4.49 19.21
N ILE A 32 -16.68 -3.30 19.46
CA ILE A 32 -16.76 -2.76 20.82
C ILE A 32 -17.84 -3.52 21.58
N ALA A 33 -17.54 -3.93 22.80
CA ALA A 33 -18.55 -4.54 23.70
C ALA A 33 -19.77 -3.63 23.80
N ASN A 34 -20.97 -4.21 23.68
CA ASN A 34 -22.26 -3.51 23.68
C ASN A 34 -22.53 -2.61 22.43
N SER A 35 -21.67 -2.61 21.42
CA SER A 35 -22.03 -2.00 20.13
C SER A 35 -22.84 -2.99 19.32
N THR A 36 -24.05 -2.61 18.94
CA THR A 36 -24.87 -3.42 18.03
C THR A 36 -24.66 -2.92 16.61
N PRO A 37 -24.19 -3.77 15.68
CA PRO A 37 -24.15 -3.41 14.27
C PRO A 37 -25.56 -3.08 13.76
N THR A 38 -25.66 -1.98 13.00
CA THR A 38 -26.89 -1.65 12.27
C THR A 38 -26.69 -1.95 10.79
N PRO A 39 -27.73 -2.02 10.00
CA PRO A 39 -27.61 -2.22 8.56
C PRO A 39 -26.69 -1.20 7.88
N THR A 40 -26.64 0.01 8.41
CA THR A 40 -25.89 1.13 7.83
C THR A 40 -24.76 1.65 8.72
N GLY A 41 -24.43 0.95 9.80
CA GLY A 41 -23.42 1.40 10.75
C GLY A 41 -22.78 0.30 11.58
N LEU A 42 -21.58 0.58 12.07
CA LEU A 42 -20.79 -0.35 12.86
C LEU A 42 -19.73 0.41 13.66
N ARG A 43 -19.46 -0.05 14.90
CA ARG A 43 -18.31 0.41 15.69
C ARG A 43 -17.34 -0.74 15.91
N LEU A 44 -16.07 -0.50 15.56
CA LEU A 44 -14.98 -1.48 15.70
C LEU A 44 -13.85 -0.94 16.55
N LEU A 45 -13.26 -1.82 17.36
CA LEU A 45 -11.97 -1.56 17.99
C LEU A 45 -10.85 -1.74 16.96
N ARG A 46 -10.79 -2.91 16.32
CA ARG A 46 -9.77 -3.21 15.31
C ARG A 46 -10.25 -4.27 14.31
N GLY A 47 -9.53 -4.35 13.19
CA GLY A 47 -9.79 -5.32 12.14
C GLY A 47 -10.67 -4.77 11.03
N ILE A 48 -11.16 -5.65 10.19
CA ILE A 48 -12.04 -5.33 9.07
C ILE A 48 -13.32 -6.12 9.15
N ALA A 49 -14.46 -5.42 9.21
CA ALA A 49 -15.78 -5.99 9.01
C ALA A 49 -16.27 -5.65 7.60
N TYR A 50 -16.94 -6.57 6.93
CA TYR A 50 -17.34 -6.36 5.54
C TYR A 50 -18.78 -6.77 5.29
N ARG A 51 -19.33 -6.31 4.18
CA ARG A 51 -20.68 -6.56 3.68
C ARG A 51 -20.63 -7.51 2.49
N PRO A 52 -20.76 -8.83 2.72
CA PRO A 52 -20.67 -9.83 1.64
C PRO A 52 -21.83 -9.74 0.65
N ASP A 53 -22.94 -9.12 1.06
CA ASP A 53 -24.12 -8.87 0.25
C ASP A 53 -24.00 -7.65 -0.68
N LEU A 54 -22.98 -6.81 -0.49
CA LEU A 54 -22.70 -5.65 -1.34
C LEU A 54 -21.60 -5.97 -2.32
N THR A 55 -21.95 -5.98 -3.60
CA THR A 55 -20.99 -6.13 -4.68
C THR A 55 -20.74 -4.76 -5.32
N PHE A 56 -19.50 -4.32 -5.32
CA PHE A 56 -19.10 -2.99 -5.77
C PHE A 56 -17.87 -3.05 -6.67
N GLU A 57 -17.93 -2.37 -7.78
CA GLU A 57 -16.80 -2.16 -8.71
C GLU A 57 -16.56 -0.68 -8.95
N ASP A 58 -17.59 0.02 -9.45
CA ASP A 58 -17.60 1.48 -9.68
C ASP A 58 -18.87 2.07 -9.06
N GLY A 59 -18.88 3.38 -8.85
CA GLY A 59 -20.02 4.10 -8.30
C GLY A 59 -19.64 5.04 -7.18
N THR A 60 -20.54 5.19 -6.21
CA THR A 60 -20.36 6.09 -5.07
C THR A 60 -20.55 5.34 -3.75
N ILE A 61 -19.67 5.59 -2.80
CA ILE A 61 -19.76 5.14 -1.42
C ILE A 61 -19.90 6.39 -0.55
N GLU A 62 -20.97 6.49 0.23
CA GLU A 62 -21.22 7.58 1.17
C GLU A 62 -21.36 7.03 2.58
N PHE A 63 -20.81 7.73 3.56
CA PHE A 63 -20.93 7.39 4.97
C PHE A 63 -20.60 8.57 5.87
N ASP A 64 -21.03 8.48 7.12
CA ASP A 64 -20.59 9.38 8.18
C ASP A 64 -19.53 8.66 9.03
N LEU A 65 -18.37 9.28 9.17
CA LEU A 65 -17.33 8.85 10.09
C LEU A 65 -17.48 9.64 11.38
N ALA A 66 -17.74 8.95 12.49
CA ALA A 66 -17.87 9.57 13.80
C ALA A 66 -16.55 10.26 14.21
N PRO A 67 -16.54 11.12 15.24
CA PRO A 67 -15.31 11.63 15.83
C PRO A 67 -14.33 10.50 16.12
N PRO A 68 -13.00 10.76 16.05
CA PRO A 68 -12.02 9.71 16.28
C PRO A 68 -12.19 9.02 17.63
N GLY A 69 -12.16 7.69 17.62
CA GLY A 69 -12.14 6.86 18.81
C GLY A 69 -10.98 5.86 18.78
N GLY A 70 -10.11 5.99 17.79
CA GLY A 70 -8.92 5.17 17.56
C GLY A 70 -7.90 5.90 16.69
N VAL A 71 -6.94 5.18 16.16
CA VAL A 71 -5.79 5.73 15.40
C VAL A 71 -6.13 5.89 13.91
N PHE A 72 -6.77 4.87 13.33
CA PHE A 72 -7.13 4.83 11.92
C PHE A 72 -8.54 4.29 11.73
N ALA A 73 -9.25 4.81 10.72
CA ALA A 73 -10.51 4.24 10.27
C ALA A 73 -10.68 4.46 8.77
N GLY A 74 -11.29 3.51 8.06
CA GLY A 74 -11.46 3.65 6.63
C GLY A 74 -12.44 2.67 6.02
N VAL A 75 -12.69 2.87 4.74
CA VAL A 75 -13.55 2.00 3.93
C VAL A 75 -12.71 1.27 2.90
N ALA A 76 -12.77 -0.05 2.98
CA ALA A 76 -12.23 -0.96 1.98
C ALA A 76 -13.30 -1.21 0.91
N PHE A 77 -12.88 -1.31 -0.33
CA PHE A 77 -13.76 -1.59 -1.47
C PHE A 77 -13.07 -2.51 -2.48
N ARG A 78 -13.85 -3.04 -3.42
CA ARG A 78 -13.38 -4.06 -4.36
C ARG A 78 -12.67 -5.21 -3.62
N MET A 79 -13.20 -5.57 -2.46
CA MET A 79 -12.62 -6.63 -1.63
C MET A 79 -12.87 -7.99 -2.30
N ALA A 80 -11.81 -8.63 -2.78
CA ALA A 80 -11.88 -10.04 -3.20
C ALA A 80 -11.99 -10.96 -1.97
N ASN A 81 -11.33 -10.57 -0.88
CA ASN A 81 -11.33 -11.19 0.44
C ASN A 81 -10.74 -10.20 1.47
N THR A 82 -10.57 -10.61 2.71
CA THR A 82 -10.03 -9.78 3.80
C THR A 82 -8.52 -9.52 3.73
N ALA A 83 -7.84 -10.11 2.76
CA ALA A 83 -6.41 -9.91 2.51
C ALA A 83 -6.13 -9.16 1.20
N ASP A 84 -7.16 -8.95 0.35
CA ASP A 84 -6.98 -8.36 -0.98
C ASP A 84 -8.06 -7.34 -1.27
N TYR A 85 -7.73 -6.04 -1.11
CA TYR A 85 -8.68 -4.93 -1.29
C TYR A 85 -7.98 -3.60 -1.55
N GLU A 86 -8.75 -2.61 -1.99
CA GLU A 86 -8.40 -1.19 -1.98
C GLU A 86 -8.91 -0.55 -0.70
N ILE A 87 -8.18 0.40 -0.11
CA ILE A 87 -8.67 1.13 1.05
C ILE A 87 -8.38 2.63 0.99
N ILE A 88 -9.35 3.43 1.39
CA ILE A 88 -9.19 4.83 1.72
C ILE A 88 -9.46 4.97 3.21
N TYR A 89 -8.48 5.50 3.95
CA TYR A 89 -8.56 5.59 5.39
C TYR A 89 -8.11 6.95 5.93
N PHE A 90 -8.57 7.25 7.13
CA PHE A 90 -8.40 8.49 7.85
C PHE A 90 -7.43 8.27 9.00
N ILE A 91 -6.55 9.25 9.21
CA ILE A 91 -5.48 9.25 10.21
C ILE A 91 -5.80 10.32 11.24
N THR A 92 -5.71 10.00 12.52
CA THR A 92 -5.93 10.97 13.61
C THR A 92 -4.73 11.88 13.83
N SER A 93 -4.95 13.02 14.48
CA SER A 93 -3.89 13.84 15.08
C SER A 93 -3.18 13.08 16.21
N GLU A 94 -1.99 13.52 16.58
CA GLU A 94 -1.16 12.87 17.59
C GLU A 94 -1.88 12.73 18.95
N ASN A 95 -2.72 13.70 19.29
CA ASN A 95 -3.56 13.65 20.48
C ASN A 95 -4.90 12.89 20.30
N GLY A 96 -5.15 12.32 19.11
CA GLY A 96 -6.37 11.56 18.81
C GLY A 96 -7.67 12.37 18.78
N GLU A 97 -7.61 13.70 18.81
CA GLU A 97 -8.81 14.53 18.96
C GLU A 97 -9.56 14.79 17.65
N ARG A 98 -8.90 14.65 16.52
CA ARG A 98 -9.48 14.94 15.20
C ARG A 98 -8.86 14.10 14.09
N TRP A 99 -9.52 14.00 12.95
CA TRP A 99 -8.95 13.47 11.73
C TRP A 99 -7.99 14.50 11.11
N LYS A 100 -6.73 14.11 10.84
CA LYS A 100 -5.69 15.02 10.33
C LYS A 100 -5.33 14.80 8.88
N ALA A 101 -5.48 13.57 8.39
CA ALA A 101 -5.11 13.21 7.03
C ALA A 101 -5.98 12.07 6.51
N ILE A 102 -5.98 11.92 5.20
CA ILE A 102 -6.62 10.84 4.45
C ILE A 102 -5.61 10.23 3.51
N GLN A 103 -5.58 8.91 3.43
CA GLN A 103 -4.64 8.18 2.60
C GLN A 103 -5.35 7.04 1.84
N TYR A 104 -4.92 6.83 0.62
CA TYR A 104 -5.22 5.62 -0.16
C TYR A 104 -4.06 4.65 -0.10
N GLN A 105 -4.36 3.36 -0.02
CA GLN A 105 -3.42 2.28 -0.27
C GLN A 105 -4.13 1.01 -0.77
N PRO A 106 -3.49 0.19 -1.61
CA PRO A 106 -3.92 -1.18 -1.85
C PRO A 106 -3.39 -2.12 -0.74
N VAL A 107 -4.08 -3.23 -0.54
CA VAL A 107 -3.64 -4.33 0.30
C VAL A 107 -3.50 -5.57 -0.59
N PHE A 108 -2.34 -6.23 -0.53
CA PHE A 108 -2.02 -7.41 -1.31
C PHE A 108 -1.65 -8.57 -0.37
N ALA A 109 -2.37 -9.68 -0.46
CA ALA A 109 -2.13 -10.88 0.36
C ALA A 109 -2.02 -10.59 1.87
N GLY A 110 -2.83 -9.66 2.37
CA GLY A 110 -2.86 -9.22 3.77
C GLY A 110 -1.81 -8.19 4.15
N GLU A 111 -0.95 -7.79 3.25
CA GLU A 111 0.09 -6.81 3.51
C GLU A 111 -0.35 -5.41 3.06
N THR A 112 -0.26 -4.45 3.98
CA THR A 112 -0.51 -3.04 3.73
C THR A 112 0.67 -2.42 2.99
N THR A 113 0.41 -1.33 2.26
CA THR A 113 1.44 -0.68 1.43
C THR A 113 1.53 0.83 1.67
N TRP A 114 1.15 1.28 2.88
CA TRP A 114 1.08 2.71 3.16
C TRP A 114 2.43 3.43 3.03
N GLN A 115 3.56 2.77 3.28
CA GLN A 115 4.88 3.35 3.09
C GLN A 115 5.21 3.63 1.62
N LEU A 116 4.60 2.90 0.70
CA LEU A 116 4.78 3.08 -0.74
C LEU A 116 3.92 4.21 -1.33
N TYR A 117 2.83 4.58 -0.64
CA TYR A 117 1.83 5.55 -1.10
C TYR A 117 1.58 6.65 -0.04
N ASN A 118 2.66 7.13 0.61
CA ASN A 118 2.60 8.14 1.68
C ASN A 118 2.96 9.56 1.18
N GLU A 119 2.57 9.88 -0.04
CA GLU A 119 2.77 11.20 -0.66
C GLU A 119 1.62 11.53 -1.59
N ALA A 120 1.54 12.79 -2.04
CA ALA A 120 0.60 13.13 -3.11
C ALA A 120 0.91 12.31 -4.37
N PRO A 121 -0.11 11.82 -5.09
CA PRO A 121 -1.55 12.11 -4.94
C PRO A 121 -2.30 11.13 -4.01
N TYR A 122 -1.65 10.28 -3.24
CA TYR A 122 -2.27 9.23 -2.44
C TYR A 122 -2.52 9.63 -0.98
N LEU A 123 -1.94 10.74 -0.53
CA LEU A 123 -2.10 11.32 0.81
C LEU A 123 -2.51 12.78 0.71
N ALA A 124 -3.48 13.19 1.53
CA ALA A 124 -3.89 14.58 1.66
C ALA A 124 -4.14 14.94 3.13
N SER A 125 -3.84 16.19 3.50
CA SER A 125 -4.14 16.72 4.83
C SER A 125 -5.60 17.12 4.92
N ILE A 126 -6.26 16.84 6.05
CA ILE A 126 -7.61 17.30 6.37
C ILE A 126 -7.50 18.66 7.09
N PRO A 127 -8.21 19.72 6.60
CA PRO A 127 -8.22 21.01 7.25
C PRO A 127 -8.68 20.93 8.70
N LYS A 128 -8.15 21.80 9.57
CA LYS A 128 -8.51 21.82 11.01
C LYS A 128 -9.98 22.14 11.22
N GLU A 129 -10.57 22.89 10.31
CA GLU A 129 -11.98 23.33 10.33
C GLU A 129 -12.97 22.22 9.96
N ALA A 130 -12.48 21.08 9.46
CA ALA A 130 -13.33 19.96 9.02
C ALA A 130 -14.10 19.26 10.15
N GLY A 131 -14.03 19.75 11.39
CA GLY A 131 -14.76 19.21 12.52
C GLY A 131 -14.26 17.81 12.96
N ARG A 132 -14.93 17.27 13.98
CA ARG A 132 -14.56 15.95 14.54
C ARG A 132 -15.23 14.79 13.82
N ALA A 133 -16.48 14.98 13.39
CA ALA A 133 -17.21 14.03 12.56
C ALA A 133 -17.08 14.46 11.08
N LEU A 134 -17.04 13.49 10.18
CA LEU A 134 -16.91 13.74 8.74
C LEU A 134 -18.06 13.05 7.98
N ARG A 135 -18.73 13.78 7.11
CA ARG A 135 -19.50 13.18 6.03
C ARG A 135 -18.56 12.92 4.87
N VAL A 136 -18.49 11.68 4.44
CA VAL A 136 -17.54 11.23 3.43
C VAL A 136 -18.30 10.73 2.20
N ARG A 137 -17.85 11.14 1.01
CA ARG A 137 -18.29 10.59 -0.27
C ARG A 137 -17.06 10.21 -1.09
N ILE A 138 -17.01 8.94 -1.50
CA ILE A 138 -15.96 8.39 -2.35
C ILE A 138 -16.59 8.07 -3.69
N ALA A 139 -16.15 8.72 -4.76
CA ALA A 139 -16.58 8.48 -6.12
C ALA A 139 -15.50 7.66 -6.85
N ILE A 140 -15.87 6.49 -7.38
CA ILE A 140 -14.94 5.55 -8.01
C ILE A 140 -15.39 5.27 -9.44
N ALA A 141 -14.46 5.46 -10.39
CA ALA A 141 -14.69 5.18 -11.80
C ALA A 141 -13.44 4.57 -12.43
N ALA A 142 -13.58 3.39 -13.01
CA ALA A 142 -12.48 2.61 -13.58
C ALA A 142 -11.34 2.41 -12.55
N ASN A 143 -10.17 2.96 -12.78
CA ASN A 143 -9.03 2.88 -11.87
C ASN A 143 -8.76 4.18 -11.09
N ARG A 144 -9.78 4.98 -10.81
CA ARG A 144 -9.66 6.30 -10.18
C ARG A 144 -10.65 6.45 -9.03
N ALA A 145 -10.26 7.28 -8.04
CA ALA A 145 -11.14 7.65 -6.95
C ALA A 145 -10.98 9.13 -6.57
N ASP A 146 -12.11 9.81 -6.35
CA ASP A 146 -12.17 11.14 -5.75
C ASP A 146 -12.87 11.06 -4.39
N VAL A 147 -12.34 11.74 -3.38
CA VAL A 147 -12.90 11.78 -2.04
C VAL A 147 -13.31 13.19 -1.67
N PHE A 148 -14.53 13.33 -1.18
CA PHE A 148 -15.14 14.59 -0.78
C PHE A 148 -15.53 14.54 0.68
N LEU A 149 -15.39 15.67 1.38
CA LEU A 149 -15.74 15.79 2.80
C LEU A 149 -16.78 16.90 3.02
N ASN A 150 -17.75 16.62 3.88
CA ASN A 150 -18.72 17.62 4.39
C ASN A 150 -19.45 18.37 3.29
N ASP A 151 -19.84 17.66 2.22
CA ASP A 151 -20.55 18.19 1.05
C ASP A 151 -19.76 19.24 0.24
N ASP A 152 -18.43 19.37 0.49
CA ASP A 152 -17.58 20.22 -0.34
C ASP A 152 -17.58 19.67 -1.79
N PRO A 153 -17.84 20.50 -2.81
CA PRO A 153 -17.80 20.08 -4.21
C PRO A 153 -16.38 19.78 -4.71
N MET A 154 -15.35 20.21 -3.98
CA MET A 154 -13.95 19.95 -4.32
C MET A 154 -13.44 18.69 -3.64
N ALA A 155 -12.89 17.77 -4.41
CA ALA A 155 -12.27 16.57 -3.86
C ALA A 155 -11.03 16.94 -3.04
N ILE A 156 -10.98 16.43 -1.80
CA ILE A 156 -9.81 16.59 -0.92
C ILE A 156 -8.67 15.63 -1.28
N LEU A 157 -9.02 14.47 -1.79
CA LEU A 157 -8.07 13.48 -2.27
C LEU A 157 -8.50 13.01 -3.67
N ARG A 158 -7.55 12.98 -4.59
CA ARG A 158 -7.75 12.45 -5.94
C ARG A 158 -6.73 11.39 -6.23
N VAL A 159 -7.17 10.14 -6.24
CA VAL A 159 -6.33 8.99 -6.59
C VAL A 159 -6.40 8.77 -8.09
N PRO A 160 -5.33 9.06 -8.85
CA PRO A 160 -5.38 8.99 -10.32
C PRO A 160 -5.33 7.55 -10.84
N ASP A 161 -4.82 6.61 -10.04
CA ASP A 161 -4.64 5.22 -10.41
C ASP A 161 -4.75 4.30 -9.19
N LEU A 162 -5.89 3.66 -9.03
CA LEU A 162 -6.06 2.55 -8.11
C LEU A 162 -5.16 1.39 -8.54
N LYS A 163 -4.49 0.74 -7.60
CA LYS A 163 -3.33 -0.13 -7.87
C LYS A 163 -3.68 -1.60 -8.07
N ARG A 164 -4.88 -1.98 -7.70
CA ARG A 164 -5.39 -3.33 -7.96
C ARG A 164 -6.12 -3.37 -9.29
N ASP A 165 -6.22 -4.57 -9.85
CA ASP A 165 -7.03 -4.76 -11.04
C ASP A 165 -8.50 -4.43 -10.73
N ARG A 166 -9.19 -3.86 -11.72
CA ARG A 166 -10.60 -3.53 -11.61
C ARG A 166 -11.42 -4.80 -11.48
N VAL A 167 -11.89 -5.07 -10.30
CA VAL A 167 -12.69 -6.25 -9.96
C VAL A 167 -13.87 -5.85 -9.09
N SER A 168 -14.98 -6.57 -9.27
CA SER A 168 -16.12 -6.44 -8.37
C SER A 168 -15.84 -7.17 -7.07
N GLY A 169 -16.15 -6.54 -5.92
CA GLY A 169 -15.88 -7.12 -4.62
C GLY A 169 -16.72 -6.50 -3.51
N ALA A 170 -16.59 -7.01 -2.30
CA ALA A 170 -17.31 -6.50 -1.14
C ALA A 170 -16.84 -5.11 -0.69
N ILE A 171 -17.60 -4.50 0.20
CA ILE A 171 -17.24 -3.26 0.92
C ILE A 171 -17.02 -3.60 2.38
N GLY A 172 -15.97 -3.04 2.99
CA GLY A 172 -15.62 -3.24 4.38
C GLY A 172 -15.38 -1.94 5.15
N PHE A 173 -15.55 -1.99 6.46
CA PHE A 173 -15.10 -0.97 7.39
C PHE A 173 -13.88 -1.49 8.14
N TRP A 174 -12.80 -0.75 8.08
CA TRP A 174 -11.53 -1.05 8.73
C TRP A 174 -11.27 -0.07 9.87
N SER A 175 -10.78 -0.58 10.99
CA SER A 175 -10.48 0.21 12.17
C SER A 175 -9.20 -0.26 12.85
N VAL A 176 -8.45 0.68 13.40
CA VAL A 176 -7.33 0.45 14.31
C VAL A 176 -7.46 1.36 15.52
N ALA A 177 -7.60 0.76 16.70
CA ALA A 177 -7.62 1.45 17.96
C ALA A 177 -6.86 0.63 19.01
N SER A 178 -6.33 1.31 20.03
CA SER A 178 -5.69 0.67 21.18
C SER A 178 -6.71 0.00 22.09
N ASP A 179 -6.28 -0.95 22.89
CA ASP A 179 -7.13 -1.54 23.92
C ASP A 179 -7.60 -0.49 24.92
N GLY A 180 -8.87 -0.53 25.27
CA GLY A 180 -9.51 0.47 26.12
C GLY A 180 -9.95 1.75 25.41
N ALA A 181 -9.65 1.93 24.12
CA ALA A 181 -10.14 3.05 23.34
C ALA A 181 -11.64 2.92 23.01
N ALA A 182 -12.27 4.05 22.63
CA ALA A 182 -13.69 4.06 22.24
C ALA A 182 -13.98 3.31 20.93
N GLY A 183 -12.94 3.03 20.13
CA GLY A 183 -13.07 2.47 18.78
C GLY A 183 -13.64 3.47 17.78
N ASN A 184 -13.53 3.14 16.50
CA ASN A 184 -14.04 3.99 15.43
C ASN A 184 -15.43 3.52 14.99
N GLU A 185 -16.24 4.45 14.51
CA GLU A 185 -17.62 4.18 14.13
C GLU A 185 -17.93 4.79 12.75
N ILE A 186 -18.50 3.93 11.88
CA ILE A 186 -19.11 4.32 10.61
C ILE A 186 -20.64 4.30 10.79
N ARG A 187 -21.32 5.25 10.18
CA ARG A 187 -22.78 5.38 10.17
C ARG A 187 -23.28 5.70 8.76
N ASN A 188 -24.55 5.46 8.52
CA ASN A 188 -25.27 5.87 7.31
C ASN A 188 -24.60 5.42 6.01
N LEU A 189 -23.93 4.25 6.02
CA LEU A 189 -23.32 3.69 4.82
C LEU A 189 -24.34 3.52 3.72
N ARG A 190 -24.06 4.13 2.57
CA ARG A 190 -24.82 4.02 1.33
C ARG A 190 -23.88 3.70 0.19
N VAL A 191 -24.30 2.84 -0.69
CA VAL A 191 -23.56 2.42 -1.87
C VAL A 191 -24.46 2.54 -3.08
N ASP A 192 -24.04 3.30 -4.06
CA ASP A 192 -24.72 3.44 -5.34
C ASP A 192 -23.81 2.97 -6.48
N PRO A 193 -23.93 1.72 -6.92
CA PRO A 193 -23.12 1.19 -8.01
C PRO A 193 -23.61 1.66 -9.40
N SER A 194 -24.82 2.24 -9.49
CA SER A 194 -25.39 2.69 -10.76
C SER A 194 -24.94 4.11 -11.15
N HIS A 195 -24.43 4.89 -10.20
CA HIS A 195 -23.99 6.26 -10.42
C HIS A 195 -22.58 6.26 -11.04
N ALA A 196 -22.46 6.88 -12.22
CA ALA A 196 -21.16 7.12 -12.84
C ALA A 196 -20.61 8.48 -12.37
N PRO A 197 -19.72 8.52 -11.39
CA PRO A 197 -19.18 9.77 -10.87
C PRO A 197 -18.33 10.49 -11.90
N VAL A 198 -18.42 11.81 -11.91
CA VAL A 198 -17.46 12.65 -12.63
C VAL A 198 -16.17 12.68 -11.80
N VAL A 199 -15.19 11.92 -12.23
CA VAL A 199 -13.86 11.87 -11.62
C VAL A 199 -12.95 12.82 -12.39
N GLY A 200 -12.22 13.66 -11.70
CA GLY A 200 -11.44 14.80 -12.19
C GLY A 200 -10.65 14.65 -13.50
N ASP A 201 -9.88 15.63 -13.88
CA ASP A 201 -9.20 15.70 -15.18
C ASP A 201 -8.15 14.58 -15.37
N PRO A 202 -8.45 13.54 -16.18
CA PRO A 202 -7.53 12.40 -16.37
C PRO A 202 -6.25 12.78 -17.10
N MET A 203 -6.28 13.81 -17.93
CA MET A 203 -5.13 14.17 -18.78
C MET A 203 -4.09 14.97 -18.01
N GLY A 204 -4.50 15.94 -17.19
CA GLY A 204 -3.58 16.72 -16.36
C GLY A 204 -2.86 15.87 -15.31
N GLU A 205 -3.52 14.84 -14.78
CA GLU A 205 -2.94 13.92 -13.81
C GLU A 205 -2.01 12.88 -14.45
N ARG A 206 -2.35 12.37 -15.65
CA ARG A 206 -1.45 11.50 -16.42
C ARG A 206 -0.16 12.21 -16.78
N ALA A 207 -0.22 13.47 -17.19
CA ALA A 207 0.99 14.26 -17.49
C ALA A 207 1.90 14.43 -16.26
N ARG A 208 1.32 14.50 -15.05
CA ARG A 208 2.08 14.57 -13.79
C ARG A 208 2.65 13.24 -13.32
N ALA A 209 2.03 12.12 -13.72
CA ALA A 209 2.43 10.78 -13.33
C ALA A 209 3.45 10.13 -14.30
N LEU A 210 3.90 10.82 -15.33
CA LEU A 210 4.93 10.28 -16.24
C LEU A 210 6.25 10.14 -15.48
N PRO A 211 6.91 8.98 -15.57
CA PRO A 211 8.21 8.78 -14.96
C PRO A 211 9.23 9.72 -15.59
N SER A 212 10.22 10.13 -14.79
CA SER A 212 11.41 10.75 -15.35
C SER A 212 12.01 9.82 -16.42
N PRO A 213 12.40 10.31 -17.58
CA PRO A 213 13.00 9.47 -18.63
C PRO A 213 14.26 8.71 -18.15
N ARG A 214 14.82 9.10 -17.00
CA ARG A 214 15.99 8.45 -16.37
C ARG A 214 15.62 7.42 -15.29
N GLN A 215 14.34 7.17 -15.04
CA GLN A 215 13.88 6.11 -14.14
C GLN A 215 14.18 4.73 -14.74
N LEU A 216 14.63 3.82 -13.88
CA LEU A 216 14.82 2.42 -14.25
C LEU A 216 13.48 1.68 -14.12
N MET A 217 12.80 1.50 -15.25
CA MET A 217 11.40 1.06 -15.28
C MET A 217 11.21 -0.45 -15.29
N ARG A 218 12.21 -1.24 -15.70
CA ARG A 218 12.07 -2.69 -15.84
C ARG A 218 13.19 -3.42 -15.12
N TRP A 219 12.81 -4.33 -14.27
CA TRP A 219 13.72 -5.08 -13.41
C TRP A 219 13.45 -6.57 -13.50
N ARG A 220 14.49 -7.38 -13.37
CA ARG A 220 14.32 -8.78 -13.08
C ARG A 220 14.38 -8.98 -11.57
N VAL A 221 13.33 -9.57 -10.99
CA VAL A 221 13.14 -9.66 -9.55
C VAL A 221 13.04 -11.10 -9.11
N SER A 222 13.76 -11.47 -8.04
CA SER A 222 13.70 -12.80 -7.42
C SER A 222 12.41 -13.00 -6.61
N ASP A 223 12.14 -14.23 -6.22
CA ASP A 223 11.23 -14.50 -5.13
C ASP A 223 11.78 -13.96 -3.79
N ARG A 224 10.92 -13.86 -2.79
CA ARG A 224 11.29 -13.44 -1.43
C ARG A 224 12.06 -14.57 -0.74
N CYS A 225 13.23 -14.26 -0.23
CA CYS A 225 14.04 -15.11 0.64
C CYS A 225 13.97 -14.64 2.10
N ALA A 226 14.28 -15.51 3.04
CA ALA A 226 14.43 -15.10 4.44
C ALA A 226 15.70 -14.24 4.62
N ALA A 227 15.59 -13.22 5.46
CA ALA A 227 16.72 -12.37 5.87
C ALA A 227 16.75 -12.30 7.41
N PRO A 228 17.18 -13.35 8.09
CA PRO A 228 17.04 -13.49 9.55
C PRO A 228 17.77 -12.39 10.34
N ASP A 229 18.84 -11.85 9.78
CA ASP A 229 19.64 -10.78 10.42
C ASP A 229 19.20 -9.37 10.01
N GLY A 230 18.09 -9.28 9.26
CA GLY A 230 17.49 -8.03 8.84
C GLY A 230 18.39 -7.20 7.92
N VAL A 231 18.21 -5.88 7.95
CA VAL A 231 18.92 -4.91 7.12
C VAL A 231 20.42 -4.78 7.49
N HIS A 232 20.78 -5.15 8.70
CA HIS A 232 22.15 -5.03 9.22
C HIS A 232 23.07 -6.18 8.79
N ALA A 233 22.52 -7.29 8.29
CA ALA A 233 23.34 -8.36 7.75
C ALA A 233 24.02 -7.94 6.45
N PRO A 234 25.25 -8.38 6.21
CA PRO A 234 25.80 -8.33 4.87
C PRO A 234 24.93 -9.21 3.97
N LEU A 235 24.01 -8.59 3.23
CA LEU A 235 23.19 -9.29 2.24
C LEU A 235 24.16 -9.90 1.23
N THR A 236 24.40 -11.20 1.36
CA THR A 236 25.23 -11.95 0.42
C THR A 236 24.43 -12.13 -0.86
N LEU A 237 24.96 -11.69 -1.98
CA LEU A 237 24.33 -11.98 -3.26
C LEU A 237 24.25 -13.50 -3.43
N PRO A 238 23.09 -14.05 -3.84
CA PRO A 238 22.99 -15.47 -4.11
C PRO A 238 23.95 -15.84 -5.22
N VAL A 239 24.65 -16.96 -5.02
CA VAL A 239 25.49 -17.54 -6.07
C VAL A 239 24.61 -17.94 -7.25
N GLY A 240 24.82 -17.28 -8.42
CA GLY A 240 24.02 -17.54 -9.60
C GLY A 240 22.71 -16.74 -9.63
N LEU A 241 22.78 -15.43 -9.86
CA LEU A 241 21.63 -14.55 -10.11
C LEU A 241 20.73 -14.97 -11.29
N ALA A 242 21.14 -15.98 -12.07
CA ALA A 242 20.45 -16.47 -13.27
C ALA A 242 19.55 -17.68 -12.98
N SER A 243 19.13 -17.90 -11.73
CA SER A 243 18.27 -19.04 -11.41
C SER A 243 16.86 -18.91 -11.99
N ASP A 244 16.25 -20.05 -12.30
CA ASP A 244 14.82 -20.12 -12.62
C ASP A 244 14.01 -19.53 -11.44
N GLY A 245 12.92 -18.81 -11.77
CA GLY A 245 12.05 -18.19 -10.77
C GLY A 245 12.11 -16.66 -10.72
N TRP A 246 13.09 -16.01 -11.33
CA TRP A 246 13.10 -14.55 -11.42
C TRP A 246 12.12 -14.06 -12.50
N ARG A 247 11.33 -13.07 -12.17
CA ARG A 247 10.30 -12.47 -13.03
C ARG A 247 10.66 -11.06 -13.47
N VAL A 248 10.15 -10.63 -14.63
CA VAL A 248 10.27 -9.24 -15.05
C VAL A 248 9.16 -8.44 -14.38
N VAL A 249 9.54 -7.38 -13.66
CA VAL A 249 8.64 -6.44 -13.01
C VAL A 249 8.82 -5.07 -13.66
N THR A 250 7.71 -4.45 -14.04
CA THR A 250 7.69 -3.08 -14.55
C THR A 250 7.27 -2.15 -13.41
N ALA A 251 8.04 -1.08 -13.22
CA ALA A 251 7.71 -0.03 -12.27
C ALA A 251 6.39 0.66 -12.63
N GLU A 252 5.72 1.21 -11.64
CA GLU A 252 4.57 2.09 -11.82
C GLU A 252 4.98 3.38 -12.56
N PRO A 253 4.04 4.17 -13.10
CA PRO A 253 4.36 5.43 -13.79
C PRO A 253 5.19 6.41 -12.93
N THR A 254 5.10 6.32 -11.61
CA THR A 254 5.91 7.10 -10.66
C THR A 254 7.36 6.62 -10.52
N GLY A 255 7.73 5.52 -11.20
CA GLY A 255 9.02 4.85 -11.03
C GLY A 255 9.07 3.86 -9.86
N LEU A 256 7.98 3.69 -9.11
CA LEU A 256 7.91 2.77 -7.98
C LEU A 256 7.86 1.32 -8.47
N VAL A 257 8.80 0.51 -8.02
CA VAL A 257 8.75 -0.95 -8.11
C VAL A 257 8.09 -1.47 -6.83
N ASN A 258 6.81 -1.80 -6.90
CA ASN A 258 6.06 -2.35 -5.78
C ASN A 258 6.32 -3.86 -5.68
N LEU A 259 7.19 -4.25 -4.75
CA LEU A 259 7.55 -5.65 -4.52
C LEU A 259 6.43 -6.41 -3.80
N THR A 260 5.65 -5.75 -2.93
CA THR A 260 4.49 -6.36 -2.28
C THR A 260 3.50 -6.89 -3.32
N LYS A 261 3.20 -6.08 -4.35
CA LYS A 261 2.35 -6.50 -5.47
C LYS A 261 3.01 -7.59 -6.33
N ALA A 262 4.29 -7.43 -6.62
CA ALA A 262 4.98 -8.27 -7.60
C ALA A 262 5.26 -9.68 -7.11
N ILE A 263 5.61 -9.84 -5.85
CA ILE A 263 6.05 -11.11 -5.26
C ILE A 263 4.93 -11.75 -4.43
N GLY A 264 4.03 -10.93 -3.90
CA GLY A 264 3.02 -11.35 -2.94
C GLY A 264 3.63 -11.66 -1.57
N ASN A 265 2.80 -12.21 -0.69
CA ASN A 265 3.21 -12.71 0.61
C ASN A 265 3.10 -14.24 0.65
N PRO A 266 4.17 -14.99 0.28
CA PRO A 266 4.09 -16.45 0.15
C PRO A 266 3.77 -17.19 1.46
N ALA A 267 3.88 -16.51 2.60
CA ALA A 267 3.60 -17.13 3.90
C ALA A 267 2.12 -17.04 4.32
N GLY A 268 1.22 -16.48 3.47
CA GLY A 268 -0.20 -16.34 3.81
C GLY A 268 -0.42 -15.49 5.07
N ARG A 269 0.47 -14.57 5.35
CA ARG A 269 0.45 -13.74 6.55
C ARG A 269 -0.72 -12.79 6.46
N GLN A 270 -1.83 -13.17 7.02
CA GLN A 270 -2.81 -12.17 7.43
C GLN A 270 -2.14 -11.35 8.53
N SER A 271 -1.70 -10.16 8.19
CA SER A 271 -1.28 -9.17 9.18
C SER A 271 -2.53 -8.71 9.92
N THR A 272 -3.04 -9.56 10.81
CA THR A 272 -4.00 -9.16 11.84
C THR A 272 -3.34 -8.22 12.83
N ASN A 273 -2.04 -8.10 12.76
CA ASN A 273 -1.22 -7.23 13.58
C ASN A 273 -0.62 -6.14 12.70
N VAL A 274 -1.25 -4.98 12.68
CA VAL A 274 -0.82 -3.79 11.92
C VAL A 274 0.63 -3.39 12.24
N PHE A 275 1.19 -3.88 13.35
CA PHE A 275 2.51 -3.55 13.87
C PHE A 275 3.44 -4.76 14.08
N GLY A 276 3.03 -5.96 13.71
CA GLY A 276 3.80 -7.19 13.91
C GLY A 276 4.30 -7.79 12.60
N GLY A 277 5.49 -7.43 12.18
CA GLY A 277 6.18 -8.09 11.08
C GLY A 277 6.51 -9.55 11.43
N ALA A 278 6.39 -10.45 10.47
CA ALA A 278 6.72 -11.86 10.66
C ALA A 278 8.17 -12.16 10.23
N GLY A 279 9.10 -11.29 10.58
CA GLY A 279 10.53 -11.43 10.29
C GLY A 279 10.93 -10.79 8.96
N TRP A 280 12.21 -10.49 8.88
CA TRP A 280 12.80 -9.88 7.71
C TRP A 280 12.79 -10.80 6.50
N GLY A 281 12.52 -10.25 5.33
CA GLY A 281 12.69 -10.87 4.05
C GLY A 281 13.60 -10.06 3.14
N VAL A 282 14.08 -10.64 2.06
CA VAL A 282 14.84 -9.97 1.02
C VAL A 282 14.40 -10.44 -0.35
N ALA A 283 14.32 -9.51 -1.31
CA ALA A 283 14.27 -9.82 -2.72
C ALA A 283 15.37 -9.05 -3.45
N TYR A 284 15.83 -9.63 -4.55
CA TYR A 284 16.86 -9.03 -5.37
C TYR A 284 16.23 -8.51 -6.66
N ALA A 285 16.51 -7.25 -6.98
CA ALA A 285 16.09 -6.64 -8.23
C ALA A 285 17.34 -6.32 -9.06
N ALA A 286 17.41 -6.79 -10.30
CA ALA A 286 18.62 -6.72 -11.11
C ALA A 286 18.34 -6.18 -12.52
N VAL A 287 19.29 -5.36 -12.99
CA VAL A 287 19.39 -4.90 -14.38
C VAL A 287 20.80 -5.06 -14.90
N THR A 288 20.92 -5.23 -16.20
CA THR A 288 22.18 -5.11 -16.94
C THR A 288 22.29 -3.68 -17.48
N ILE A 289 23.44 -3.06 -17.28
CA ILE A 289 23.79 -1.75 -17.84
C ILE A 289 24.99 -1.95 -18.78
N ASP A 290 24.75 -1.86 -20.07
CA ASP A 290 25.84 -1.82 -21.06
C ASP A 290 26.27 -0.38 -21.27
N SER A 291 27.55 -0.10 -20.99
CA SER A 291 28.14 1.24 -21.07
C SER A 291 29.12 1.31 -22.24
N ALA A 292 28.97 2.32 -23.10
CA ALA A 292 29.88 2.53 -24.23
C ALA A 292 31.35 2.77 -23.83
N ALA A 293 31.58 3.29 -22.62
CA ALA A 293 32.90 3.58 -22.06
C ALA A 293 32.90 3.43 -20.55
N ALA A 294 34.07 3.27 -19.95
CA ALA A 294 34.22 3.33 -18.50
C ALA A 294 33.91 4.75 -18.00
N ARG A 295 33.01 4.87 -17.03
CA ARG A 295 32.57 6.16 -16.46
C ARG A 295 31.88 5.97 -15.11
N SER A 296 31.75 7.03 -14.33
CA SER A 296 30.87 7.06 -13.17
C SER A 296 29.52 7.65 -13.54
N VAL A 297 28.44 7.06 -13.01
CA VAL A 297 27.05 7.52 -13.15
C VAL A 297 26.42 7.48 -11.79
N ALA A 298 25.69 8.54 -11.40
CA ALA A 298 25.03 8.56 -10.11
C ALA A 298 23.67 7.81 -10.17
N LEU A 299 23.49 6.88 -9.26
CA LEU A 299 22.22 6.20 -8.99
C LEU A 299 21.54 6.87 -7.81
N SER A 300 20.36 7.46 -8.04
CA SER A 300 19.50 7.95 -6.96
C SER A 300 18.45 6.89 -6.64
N VAL A 301 18.29 6.57 -5.35
CA VAL A 301 17.33 5.55 -4.88
C VAL A 301 16.49 6.05 -3.72
N SER A 302 15.28 5.51 -3.62
CA SER A 302 14.44 5.53 -2.42
C SER A 302 13.86 4.14 -2.24
N TYR A 303 13.73 3.67 -1.00
CA TYR A 303 13.41 2.28 -0.71
C TYR A 303 12.71 2.13 0.64
N SER A 304 12.04 1.02 0.84
CA SER A 304 11.51 0.53 2.12
C SER A 304 11.62 -1.01 2.14
N ASP A 305 12.14 -1.63 3.22
CA ASP A 305 12.66 -1.01 4.45
C ASP A 305 14.17 -0.77 4.36
N GLY A 306 14.94 -1.73 3.91
CA GLY A 306 16.39 -1.63 3.76
C GLY A 306 16.85 -1.92 2.34
N ILE A 307 18.07 -1.50 2.02
CA ILE A 307 18.69 -1.70 0.72
C ILE A 307 20.17 -2.10 0.82
N GLY A 308 20.59 -3.02 -0.05
CA GLY A 308 21.99 -3.22 -0.44
C GLY A 308 22.15 -2.94 -1.92
N VAL A 309 23.10 -2.08 -2.31
CA VAL A 309 23.39 -1.77 -3.71
C VAL A 309 24.70 -2.43 -4.12
N TYR A 310 24.65 -3.24 -5.17
CA TYR A 310 25.78 -4.01 -5.68
C TYR A 310 26.00 -3.71 -7.16
N LEU A 311 27.26 -3.46 -7.52
CA LEU A 311 27.68 -3.36 -8.93
C LEU A 311 28.75 -4.41 -9.21
N ASN A 312 28.53 -5.25 -10.22
CA ASN A 312 29.45 -6.33 -10.60
C ASN A 312 29.87 -7.22 -9.40
N GLY A 313 28.93 -7.55 -8.51
CA GLY A 313 29.14 -8.35 -7.32
C GLY A 313 29.74 -7.60 -6.12
N ARG A 314 30.20 -6.38 -6.29
CA ARG A 314 30.76 -5.55 -5.20
C ARG A 314 29.66 -4.68 -4.58
N ARG A 315 29.50 -4.75 -3.25
CA ARG A 315 28.62 -3.85 -2.52
C ARG A 315 29.16 -2.42 -2.51
N LEU A 316 28.37 -1.47 -2.95
CA LEU A 316 28.69 -0.04 -2.96
C LEU A 316 28.02 0.70 -1.81
N TYR A 317 26.81 0.25 -1.40
CA TYR A 317 26.02 0.94 -0.40
C TYR A 317 25.15 -0.08 0.37
N ALA A 318 24.83 0.25 1.62
CA ALA A 318 23.77 -0.36 2.41
C ALA A 318 23.10 0.71 3.26
N GLY A 319 21.79 0.66 3.34
CA GLY A 319 20.97 1.62 4.09
C GLY A 319 19.78 0.99 4.76
N ASP A 320 19.36 1.60 5.88
CA ASP A 320 18.18 1.26 6.64
C ASP A 320 17.21 2.45 6.60
N ASN A 321 16.04 2.19 6.04
CA ASN A 321 14.93 3.12 5.94
C ASN A 321 13.66 2.53 6.58
N SER A 322 13.79 1.53 7.46
CA SER A 322 12.64 0.98 8.17
C SER A 322 12.02 2.00 9.14
N ALA A 323 10.76 1.79 9.48
CA ALA A 323 10.10 2.62 10.49
C ALA A 323 10.91 2.63 11.80
N ASP A 324 11.02 3.80 12.43
CA ASP A 324 11.79 4.08 13.65
C ASP A 324 13.31 3.90 13.54
N SER A 325 13.87 3.64 12.34
CA SER A 325 15.29 3.36 12.17
C SER A 325 16.20 4.57 12.39
N ARG A 326 15.73 5.78 12.09
CA ARG A 326 16.54 7.01 12.13
C ARG A 326 16.27 7.85 13.39
N TYR A 327 15.02 7.89 13.81
CA TYR A 327 14.55 8.57 15.04
C TYR A 327 13.16 8.04 15.39
N PRO A 328 12.69 8.20 16.63
CA PRO A 328 11.31 7.83 16.99
C PRO A 328 10.29 8.50 16.05
N ASP A 329 9.27 7.78 15.65
CA ASP A 329 8.23 8.20 14.70
C ASP A 329 8.71 8.39 13.24
N TYR A 330 9.91 7.95 12.90
CA TYR A 330 10.35 7.90 11.51
C TYR A 330 9.53 6.87 10.73
N LEU A 331 8.93 7.30 9.61
CA LEU A 331 7.92 6.49 8.92
C LEU A 331 8.50 5.48 7.92
N GLY A 332 9.72 5.66 7.44
CA GLY A 332 10.34 4.75 6.47
C GLY A 332 9.67 4.74 5.09
N VAL A 333 9.12 5.86 4.65
CA VAL A 333 8.35 5.94 3.40
C VAL A 333 9.24 5.95 2.16
N VAL A 334 8.73 5.40 1.05
CA VAL A 334 9.34 5.50 -0.28
C VAL A 334 8.86 6.79 -0.93
N GLY A 335 9.62 7.86 -0.72
CA GLY A 335 9.38 9.17 -1.30
C GLY A 335 10.20 9.43 -2.56
N PRO A 336 10.48 10.70 -2.87
CA PRO A 336 11.50 11.08 -3.85
C PRO A 336 12.84 10.44 -3.48
N GLU A 337 13.68 10.15 -4.49
CA GLU A 337 14.99 9.51 -4.28
C GLU A 337 15.86 10.35 -3.35
N SER A 338 16.21 9.79 -2.22
CA SER A 338 16.91 10.48 -1.12
C SER A 338 18.40 10.13 -1.01
N GLU A 339 18.79 8.95 -1.50
CA GLU A 339 20.18 8.48 -1.45
C GLU A 339 20.79 8.51 -2.85
N THR A 340 22.04 8.94 -2.96
CA THR A 340 22.78 8.98 -4.23
C THR A 340 24.07 8.20 -4.10
N ILE A 341 24.27 7.22 -5.00
CA ILE A 341 25.39 6.28 -5.00
C ILE A 341 26.11 6.35 -6.35
N ASP A 342 27.41 6.55 -6.31
CA ASP A 342 28.25 6.51 -7.50
C ASP A 342 28.43 5.07 -8.00
N LEU A 343 28.07 4.84 -9.27
CA LEU A 343 28.28 3.57 -9.98
C LEU A 343 29.49 3.67 -10.88
N PRO A 344 30.64 3.13 -10.53
CA PRO A 344 31.83 3.09 -11.41
C PRO A 344 31.65 2.01 -12.48
N LEU A 345 30.99 2.37 -13.58
CA LEU A 345 30.75 1.48 -14.71
C LEU A 345 32.05 1.22 -15.46
N ARG A 346 32.30 -0.03 -15.83
CA ARG A 346 33.30 -0.41 -16.83
C ARG A 346 32.69 -0.33 -18.24
N ALA A 347 33.51 -0.21 -19.25
CA ALA A 347 33.06 -0.36 -20.63
C ALA A 347 32.45 -1.75 -20.83
N GLY A 348 31.35 -1.82 -21.59
CA GLY A 348 30.58 -3.02 -21.80
C GLY A 348 29.62 -3.33 -20.65
N ARG A 349 29.37 -4.59 -20.40
CA ARG A 349 28.34 -5.10 -19.50
C ARG A 349 28.66 -4.88 -18.02
N ASN A 350 27.72 -4.29 -17.31
CA ASN A 350 27.71 -4.15 -15.86
C ASN A 350 26.41 -4.75 -15.28
N GLU A 351 26.49 -5.31 -14.11
CA GLU A 351 25.38 -5.90 -13.39
C GLU A 351 25.07 -5.07 -12.15
N LEU A 352 23.94 -4.36 -12.15
CA LEU A 352 23.41 -3.66 -11.00
C LEU A 352 22.39 -4.53 -10.28
N VAL A 353 22.59 -4.79 -9.00
CA VAL A 353 21.66 -5.55 -8.16
C VAL A 353 21.31 -4.72 -6.93
N LEU A 354 20.01 -4.59 -6.68
CA LEU A 354 19.46 -4.05 -5.45
C LEU A 354 18.91 -5.21 -4.62
N ALA A 355 19.40 -5.37 -3.40
CA ALA A 355 18.82 -6.26 -2.40
C ALA A 355 17.90 -5.43 -1.53
N ILE A 356 16.58 -5.61 -1.65
CA ILE A 356 15.58 -4.85 -0.89
C ILE A 356 15.05 -5.73 0.23
N THR A 357 15.15 -5.26 1.47
CA THR A 357 14.62 -5.99 2.63
C THR A 357 13.24 -5.48 3.02
N ASP A 358 12.44 -6.38 3.56
CA ASP A 358 11.08 -6.18 4.00
C ASP A 358 10.93 -6.57 5.48
N LYS A 359 10.50 -5.63 6.29
CA LYS A 359 10.13 -5.84 7.70
C LYS A 359 8.61 -5.81 7.87
N ALA A 360 7.96 -4.76 7.37
CA ALA A 360 6.53 -4.53 7.49
C ALA A 360 6.04 -3.36 6.61
N PHE A 361 4.72 -3.29 6.36
CA PHE A 361 4.01 -2.13 5.81
C PHE A 361 4.19 -1.88 4.31
N GLY A 362 4.64 -2.90 3.60
CA GLY A 362 4.86 -2.87 2.16
C GLY A 362 6.25 -2.42 1.78
N TRP A 363 6.83 -3.09 0.83
CA TRP A 363 8.19 -2.88 0.39
C TRP A 363 8.28 -2.63 -1.11
N GLY A 364 9.28 -1.83 -1.45
CA GLY A 364 9.51 -1.41 -2.81
C GLY A 364 10.63 -0.39 -2.88
N PHE A 365 10.88 0.09 -4.08
CA PHE A 365 11.92 1.06 -4.32
C PHE A 365 11.66 1.90 -5.56
N ARG A 366 12.34 3.03 -5.67
CA ARG A 366 12.53 3.82 -6.89
C ARG A 366 14.02 3.89 -7.19
N ALA A 367 14.37 3.91 -8.46
CA ALA A 367 15.77 3.99 -8.89
C ALA A 367 15.89 4.80 -10.19
N ARG A 368 16.79 5.77 -10.21
CA ARG A 368 17.01 6.69 -11.32
C ARG A 368 18.51 6.93 -11.52
N LEU A 369 18.95 6.94 -12.76
CA LEU A 369 20.29 7.38 -13.11
C LEU A 369 20.31 8.88 -13.42
N ASP A 370 21.41 9.55 -13.17
CA ASP A 370 21.59 10.97 -13.50
C ASP A 370 21.75 11.18 -15.01
N SER A 371 22.25 10.19 -15.75
CA SER A 371 22.36 10.18 -17.21
C SER A 371 22.12 8.77 -17.78
N LEU A 372 21.51 8.71 -18.96
CA LEU A 372 21.38 7.50 -19.79
C LEU A 372 22.25 7.57 -21.06
N ASP A 373 23.02 8.63 -21.27
CA ASP A 373 23.82 8.82 -22.47
C ASP A 373 24.88 7.72 -22.61
N GLY A 374 24.87 7.01 -23.74
CA GLY A 374 25.77 5.89 -23.99
C GLY A 374 25.55 4.67 -23.11
N LEU A 375 24.37 4.56 -22.47
CA LEU A 375 23.94 3.40 -21.71
C LEU A 375 22.79 2.68 -22.39
N THR A 376 22.84 1.35 -22.39
CA THR A 376 21.69 0.48 -22.69
C THR A 376 21.33 -0.29 -21.43
N ILE A 377 20.04 -0.28 -21.04
CA ILE A 377 19.59 -0.90 -19.80
C ILE A 377 18.53 -1.93 -20.13
N VAL A 378 18.77 -3.16 -19.70
CA VAL A 378 17.85 -4.29 -19.88
C VAL A 378 17.68 -5.04 -18.53
N PRO A 379 16.52 -5.69 -18.30
CA PRO A 379 16.38 -6.59 -17.17
C PRO A 379 17.46 -7.68 -17.21
N PHE A 380 18.06 -8.00 -16.07
CA PHE A 380 19.16 -8.93 -15.94
C PHE A 380 18.88 -10.29 -16.65
N GLY A 381 19.83 -10.78 -17.43
CA GLY A 381 19.74 -12.09 -18.10
C GLY A 381 18.77 -12.16 -19.29
N LEU A 382 18.14 -11.06 -19.68
CA LEU A 382 17.44 -10.95 -20.95
C LEU A 382 18.40 -10.43 -22.04
N LYS A 383 18.14 -10.81 -23.28
CA LYS A 383 18.75 -10.19 -24.46
C LYS A 383 17.82 -9.07 -24.94
N ASP A 384 18.39 -8.07 -25.57
CA ASP A 384 17.64 -7.01 -26.26
C ASP A 384 16.73 -7.57 -27.36
#